data_410d8b10c2cb235815c7d58496079787
#
_entry.id   410d8b10c2cb235815c7d58496079787
#
_cell.length_a   1.000
_cell.length_b   1.000
_cell.length_c   1.000
_cell.angle_alpha   90.00
_cell.angle_beta   90.00
_cell.angle_gamma   90.00
#
_symmetry.space_group_name_H-M   'P 1'
#
loop_
_entity.id
_entity.type
_entity.pdbx_description
1 polymer ?
#
loop_
_entity_poly.entity_id
_entity_poly.type
_entity_poly.pdbx_seq_one_letter_code
_entity_poly.pdbx_strand_id
1 'polypeptide(L)'
;RDALAKTGRPIYYSLCSWGTDSVWEWGNTTGNSWRTTNDIRNEWVSVVSNYKINDQHPESAGPGAWNDPDMLEVGNGGLTLAEERSHFALWAFAKAPLIIGCDLNTVSKDSLAILKNKNLIAIN
;
A
#
# COMPACT_ATOMS: atom_id res chain seq x y z
N ARG A 1 -16.14 10.64 7.24
CA ARG A 1 -16.15 9.66 8.32
C ARG A 1 -17.55 9.45 8.90
N ASP A 2 -18.18 10.50 9.44
CA ASP A 2 -19.45 10.39 10.18
C ASP A 2 -20.61 9.91 9.31
N ALA A 3 -20.67 10.32 8.04
CA ALA A 3 -21.66 9.83 7.09
C ALA A 3 -21.53 8.32 6.85
N LEU A 4 -20.30 7.80 6.75
CA LEU A 4 -20.02 6.37 6.62
C LEU A 4 -20.43 5.60 7.90
N ALA A 5 -20.10 6.13 9.06
CA ALA A 5 -20.49 5.52 10.35
C ALA A 5 -22.00 5.37 10.51
N LYS A 6 -22.79 6.32 10.00
CA LYS A 6 -24.28 6.27 10.02
C LYS A 6 -24.87 5.12 9.20
N THR A 7 -24.10 4.49 8.32
CA THR A 7 -24.61 3.34 7.53
C THR A 7 -24.78 2.07 8.34
N GLY A 8 -24.21 1.99 9.54
CA GLY A 8 -24.19 0.79 10.40
C GLY A 8 -23.34 -0.36 9.85
N ARG A 9 -22.56 -0.12 8.77
CA ARG A 9 -21.66 -1.11 8.17
C ARG A 9 -20.20 -0.82 8.56
N PRO A 10 -19.38 -1.84 8.84
CA PRO A 10 -17.93 -1.66 8.92
C PRO A 10 -17.37 -1.28 7.53
N ILE A 11 -16.75 -0.12 7.42
CA ILE A 11 -16.18 0.39 6.17
C ILE A 11 -14.72 0.74 6.42
N TYR A 12 -13.81 0.14 5.65
CA TYR A 12 -12.43 0.58 5.57
C TYR A 12 -12.38 1.85 4.73
N TYR A 13 -12.01 2.97 5.36
CA TYR A 13 -11.98 4.27 4.71
C TYR A 13 -10.53 4.67 4.38
N SER A 14 -10.18 4.57 3.10
CA SER A 14 -8.89 4.99 2.56
C SER A 14 -8.99 6.43 2.04
N LEU A 15 -8.06 7.28 2.49
CA LEU A 15 -7.96 8.68 2.06
C LEU A 15 -6.94 8.79 0.92
N CYS A 16 -7.32 9.45 -0.18
CA CYS A 16 -6.46 9.61 -1.35
C CYS A 16 -6.03 11.08 -1.50
N SER A 17 -5.10 11.51 -0.64
CA SER A 17 -4.59 12.89 -0.60
C SER A 17 -3.18 13.06 -1.16
N TRP A 18 -2.54 11.97 -1.62
CA TRP A 18 -1.21 11.97 -2.26
C TRP A 18 -0.08 12.62 -1.44
N GLY A 19 -0.17 12.55 -0.11
CA GLY A 19 0.82 13.17 0.77
C GLY A 19 0.68 14.69 0.90
N THR A 20 -0.40 15.29 0.38
CA THR A 20 -0.65 16.73 0.55
C THR A 20 -1.21 17.05 1.94
N ASP A 21 -1.13 18.32 2.32
CA ASP A 21 -1.72 18.86 3.55
C ASP A 21 -1.31 18.11 4.84
N SER A 22 -0.08 17.60 4.88
CA SER A 22 0.44 16.82 6.02
C SER A 22 -0.52 15.73 6.48
N VAL A 23 -1.07 14.94 5.54
CA VAL A 23 -2.11 13.94 5.81
C VAL A 23 -1.75 12.97 6.93
N TRP A 24 -0.48 12.70 7.17
CA TRP A 24 0.02 11.87 8.26
C TRP A 24 -0.25 12.45 9.66
N GLU A 25 -0.51 13.76 9.77
CA GLU A 25 -0.82 14.41 11.06
C GLU A 25 -2.29 14.23 11.47
N TRP A 26 -3.22 14.11 10.51
CA TRP A 26 -4.66 14.08 10.78
C TRP A 26 -5.38 12.84 10.22
N GLY A 27 -4.74 12.09 9.32
CA GLY A 27 -5.36 10.96 8.61
C GLY A 27 -5.94 9.90 9.55
N ASN A 28 -5.24 9.58 10.65
CA ASN A 28 -5.65 8.60 11.65
C ASN A 28 -6.97 8.94 12.37
N THR A 29 -7.34 10.21 12.44
CA THR A 29 -8.62 10.64 13.02
C THR A 29 -9.79 10.53 12.05
N THR A 30 -9.51 10.36 10.76
CA THR A 30 -10.50 10.41 9.68
C THR A 30 -10.67 9.08 8.97
N GLY A 31 -9.58 8.41 8.60
CA GLY A 31 -9.58 7.17 7.83
C GLY A 31 -8.78 6.05 8.48
N ASN A 32 -8.75 4.90 7.80
CA ASN A 32 -8.00 3.71 8.18
C ASN A 32 -6.65 3.61 7.45
N SER A 33 -6.51 4.32 6.33
CA SER A 33 -5.25 4.55 5.63
C SER A 33 -5.29 5.87 4.89
N TRP A 34 -4.13 6.35 4.50
CA TRP A 34 -4.01 7.56 3.69
C TRP A 34 -2.82 7.47 2.73
N ARG A 35 -3.05 7.85 1.47
CA ARG A 35 -2.03 7.93 0.46
C ARG A 35 -0.98 8.97 0.85
N THR A 36 0.25 8.53 0.95
CA THR A 36 1.41 9.38 1.29
C THR A 36 2.17 9.88 0.07
N THR A 37 1.86 9.33 -1.10
CA THR A 37 2.59 9.53 -2.35
C THR A 37 1.64 9.80 -3.51
N ASN A 38 2.17 10.36 -4.60
CA ASN A 38 1.52 10.31 -5.90
C ASN A 38 1.34 8.85 -6.37
N ASP A 39 0.56 8.66 -7.43
CA ASP A 39 0.27 7.34 -7.98
C ASP A 39 1.55 6.60 -8.38
N ILE A 40 1.61 5.34 -7.98
CA ILE A 40 2.70 4.44 -8.33
C ILE A 40 2.65 4.11 -9.83
N ARG A 41 3.83 3.87 -10.41
CA ARG A 41 3.96 3.39 -11.78
C ARG A 41 4.64 2.03 -11.79
N ASN A 42 4.35 1.23 -12.80
CA ASN A 42 4.94 -0.09 -13.00
C ASN A 42 6.42 -0.01 -13.45
N GLU A 43 7.23 0.65 -12.63
CA GLU A 43 8.65 0.92 -12.81
C GLU A 43 9.37 0.87 -11.46
N TRP A 44 10.54 0.24 -11.41
CA TRP A 44 11.30 0.11 -10.15
C TRP A 44 11.63 1.44 -9.47
N VAL A 45 11.97 2.45 -10.26
CA VAL A 45 12.25 3.81 -9.73
C VAL A 45 11.04 4.39 -9.01
N SER A 46 9.83 4.16 -9.52
CA SER A 46 8.57 4.60 -8.88
C SER A 46 8.34 3.86 -7.57
N VAL A 47 8.52 2.54 -7.54
CA VAL A 47 8.42 1.72 -6.32
C VAL A 47 9.33 2.25 -5.23
N VAL A 48 10.61 2.47 -5.55
CA VAL A 48 11.61 2.98 -4.59
C VAL A 48 11.29 4.39 -4.11
N SER A 49 10.83 5.26 -5.02
CA SER A 49 10.45 6.63 -4.69
C SER A 49 9.27 6.67 -3.72
N ASN A 50 8.20 5.91 -4.02
CA ASN A 50 7.02 5.85 -3.17
C ASN A 50 7.34 5.26 -1.79
N TYR A 51 8.15 4.20 -1.74
CA TYR A 51 8.61 3.65 -0.46
C TYR A 51 9.35 4.69 0.39
N LYS A 52 10.33 5.40 -0.20
CA LYS A 52 11.11 6.42 0.51
C LYS A 52 10.27 7.59 1.04
N ILE A 53 9.25 8.01 0.30
CA ILE A 53 8.34 9.06 0.75
C ILE A 53 7.46 8.53 1.89
N ASN A 54 6.92 7.32 1.74
CA ASN A 54 6.08 6.68 2.75
C ASN A 54 6.81 6.46 4.08
N ASP A 55 8.12 6.22 4.04
CA ASP A 55 8.98 5.95 5.19
C ASP A 55 9.40 7.23 5.95
N GLN A 56 8.91 8.41 5.55
CA GLN A 56 9.26 9.67 6.21
C GLN A 56 8.47 9.90 7.52
N HIS A 57 7.31 9.27 7.67
CA HIS A 57 6.42 9.44 8.82
C HIS A 57 5.93 8.10 9.39
N PRO A 58 6.83 7.16 9.74
CA PRO A 58 6.45 5.85 10.26
C PRO A 58 5.72 5.94 11.59
N GLU A 59 6.00 6.99 12.38
CA GLU A 59 5.38 7.28 13.67
C GLU A 59 3.87 7.57 13.58
N SER A 60 3.38 7.95 12.41
CA SER A 60 1.97 8.27 12.18
C SER A 60 1.10 7.03 11.98
N ALA A 61 1.72 5.90 11.64
CA ALA A 61 1.02 4.64 11.39
C ALA A 61 0.90 3.79 12.66
N GLY A 62 -0.18 3.05 12.75
CA GLY A 62 -0.42 2.13 13.86
C GLY A 62 -1.68 1.29 13.63
N PRO A 63 -2.04 0.39 14.57
CA PRO A 63 -3.20 -0.47 14.42
C PRO A 63 -4.48 0.29 14.06
N GLY A 64 -5.05 -0.01 12.89
CA GLY A 64 -6.27 0.61 12.37
C GLY A 64 -6.07 1.91 11.58
N ALA A 65 -4.81 2.38 11.41
CA ALA A 65 -4.49 3.63 10.75
C ALA A 65 -3.10 3.56 10.10
N TRP A 66 -3.01 3.51 8.76
CA TRP A 66 -1.79 3.14 8.05
C TRP A 66 -1.40 4.13 6.97
N ASN A 67 -0.10 4.41 6.85
CA ASN A 67 0.50 5.05 5.69
C ASN A 67 0.34 4.15 4.46
N ASP A 68 -0.03 4.73 3.32
CA ASP A 68 -0.33 4.00 2.09
C ASP A 68 0.52 4.55 0.91
N PRO A 69 1.55 3.81 0.47
CA PRO A 69 2.39 4.20 -0.66
C PRO A 69 1.80 3.80 -2.03
N ASP A 70 0.55 3.40 -2.09
CA ASP A 70 -0.19 2.88 -3.24
C ASP A 70 -0.19 1.35 -3.38
N MET A 71 -0.94 0.87 -4.36
CA MET A 71 -1.11 -0.55 -4.67
C MET A 71 0.19 -1.25 -5.06
N LEU A 72 0.13 -2.57 -5.06
CA LEU A 72 1.23 -3.42 -5.52
C LEU A 72 1.25 -3.50 -7.06
N GLU A 73 2.42 -3.25 -7.65
CA GLU A 73 2.69 -3.44 -9.09
C GLU A 73 3.19 -4.86 -9.43
N VAL A 74 3.22 -5.75 -8.45
CA VAL A 74 3.60 -7.16 -8.63
C VAL A 74 2.65 -7.83 -9.61
N GLY A 75 3.19 -8.39 -10.70
CA GLY A 75 2.43 -9.09 -11.73
C GLY A 75 1.95 -8.22 -12.91
N ASN A 76 2.27 -6.91 -12.92
CA ASN A 76 1.93 -6.00 -14.02
C ASN A 76 2.95 -6.02 -15.19
N GLY A 77 4.06 -6.77 -15.06
CA GLY A 77 5.01 -7.05 -16.16
C GLY A 77 6.05 -5.95 -16.42
N GLY A 78 6.08 -4.85 -15.68
CA GLY A 78 7.10 -3.79 -15.81
C GLY A 78 8.31 -3.99 -14.90
N LEU A 79 8.19 -4.86 -13.91
CA LEU A 79 9.24 -5.19 -12.94
C LEU A 79 9.85 -6.57 -13.26
N THR A 80 11.12 -6.74 -12.97
CA THR A 80 11.74 -8.08 -12.91
C THR A 80 11.23 -8.84 -11.68
N LEU A 81 11.30 -10.17 -11.66
CA LEU A 81 10.90 -10.98 -10.51
C LEU A 81 11.67 -10.62 -9.22
N ALA A 82 12.91 -10.17 -9.34
CA ALA A 82 13.69 -9.70 -8.20
C ALA A 82 13.14 -8.39 -7.63
N GLU A 83 12.74 -7.47 -8.50
CA GLU A 83 12.09 -6.21 -8.13
C GLU A 83 10.70 -6.44 -7.56
N GLU A 84 9.89 -7.37 -8.13
CA GLU A 84 8.60 -7.75 -7.57
C GLU A 84 8.72 -8.30 -6.14
N ARG A 85 9.70 -9.18 -5.88
CA ARG A 85 9.98 -9.70 -4.53
C ARG A 85 10.36 -8.59 -3.56
N SER A 86 11.22 -7.67 -4.00
CA SER A 86 11.65 -6.53 -3.21
C SER A 86 10.49 -5.58 -2.92
N HIS A 87 9.68 -5.28 -3.93
CA HIS A 87 8.49 -4.44 -3.80
C HIS A 87 7.52 -5.00 -2.75
N PHE A 88 7.17 -6.29 -2.88
CA PHE A 88 6.26 -6.93 -1.93
C PHE A 88 6.82 -6.95 -0.50
N ALA A 89 8.13 -7.20 -0.35
CA ALA A 89 8.80 -7.16 0.94
C ALA A 89 8.80 -5.75 1.56
N LEU A 90 9.12 -4.72 0.79
CA LEU A 90 9.11 -3.32 1.24
C LEU A 90 7.73 -2.90 1.75
N TRP A 91 6.65 -3.22 1.00
CA TRP A 91 5.28 -2.93 1.42
C TRP A 91 4.90 -3.69 2.70
N ALA A 92 5.29 -4.95 2.80
CA ALA A 92 5.03 -5.74 4.01
C ALA A 92 5.74 -5.15 5.24
N PHE A 93 7.01 -4.76 5.13
CA PHE A 93 7.76 -4.12 6.22
C PHE A 93 7.23 -2.74 6.59
N ALA A 94 6.78 -1.96 5.62
CA ALA A 94 6.16 -0.66 5.87
C ALA A 94 4.76 -0.75 6.50
N LYS A 95 4.20 -1.96 6.69
CA LYS A 95 2.81 -2.15 7.12
C LYS A 95 1.81 -1.47 6.18
N ALA A 96 2.18 -1.33 4.91
CA ALA A 96 1.34 -0.74 3.89
C ALA A 96 0.15 -1.65 3.56
N PRO A 97 -0.99 -1.10 3.14
CA PRO A 97 -2.08 -1.91 2.59
C PRO A 97 -1.59 -2.76 1.41
N LEU A 98 -1.70 -4.09 1.52
CA LEU A 98 -1.28 -5.01 0.45
C LEU A 98 -2.39 -5.18 -0.59
N ILE A 99 -2.68 -4.12 -1.33
CA ILE A 99 -3.72 -4.09 -2.36
C ILE A 99 -3.12 -4.52 -3.69
N ILE A 100 -3.65 -5.61 -4.27
CA ILE A 100 -3.20 -6.17 -5.54
C ILE A 100 -3.64 -5.27 -6.70
N GLY A 101 -2.67 -4.81 -7.53
CA GLY A 101 -2.92 -3.97 -8.70
C GLY A 101 -2.95 -4.72 -10.03
N CYS A 102 -2.63 -6.02 -10.08
CA CYS A 102 -2.61 -6.80 -11.32
C CYS A 102 -3.92 -7.55 -11.59
N ASP A 103 -4.12 -7.96 -12.86
CA ASP A 103 -5.20 -8.87 -13.24
C ASP A 103 -4.86 -10.31 -12.83
N LEU A 104 -5.59 -10.82 -11.84
CA LEU A 104 -5.38 -12.18 -11.31
C LEU A 104 -5.70 -13.31 -12.32
N ASN A 105 -6.41 -13.03 -13.42
CA ASN A 105 -6.67 -14.02 -14.45
C ASN A 105 -5.45 -14.24 -15.37
N THR A 106 -4.57 -13.25 -15.47
CA THR A 106 -3.42 -13.27 -16.38
C THR A 106 -2.07 -13.25 -15.70
N VAL A 107 -2.04 -13.04 -14.37
CA VAL A 107 -0.81 -12.97 -13.58
C VAL A 107 0.03 -14.25 -13.71
N SER A 108 1.36 -14.09 -13.79
CA SER A 108 2.28 -15.23 -13.86
C SER A 108 2.24 -16.08 -12.58
N LYS A 109 2.59 -17.37 -12.69
CA LYS A 109 2.69 -18.25 -11.53
C LYS A 109 3.73 -17.76 -10.52
N ASP A 110 4.82 -17.18 -11.00
CA ASP A 110 5.92 -16.67 -10.15
C ASP A 110 5.50 -15.41 -9.41
N SER A 111 4.85 -14.46 -10.06
CA SER A 111 4.31 -13.25 -9.42
C SER A 111 3.20 -13.60 -8.42
N LEU A 112 2.34 -14.57 -8.77
CA LEU A 112 1.32 -15.06 -7.85
C LEU A 112 1.92 -15.73 -6.60
N ALA A 113 3.05 -16.44 -6.76
CA ALA A 113 3.77 -17.02 -5.62
C ALA A 113 4.34 -15.95 -4.67
N ILE A 114 4.80 -14.82 -5.22
CA ILE A 114 5.24 -13.65 -4.43
C ILE A 114 4.06 -13.09 -3.62
N LEU A 115 2.93 -12.80 -4.26
CA LEU A 115 1.72 -12.28 -3.63
C LEU A 115 1.15 -13.20 -2.54
N LYS A 116 1.42 -14.51 -2.64
CA LYS A 116 1.00 -15.54 -1.67
C LYS A 116 2.03 -15.84 -0.59
N ASN A 117 3.08 -15.07 -0.46
CA ASN A 117 4.13 -15.32 0.53
C ASN A 117 3.60 -15.10 1.96
N LYS A 118 3.26 -16.21 2.62
CA LYS A 118 2.65 -16.20 3.96
C LYS A 118 3.51 -15.53 5.02
N ASN A 119 4.84 -15.62 4.90
CA ASN A 119 5.75 -15.03 5.88
C ASN A 119 5.73 -13.50 5.79
N LEU A 120 5.75 -12.94 4.57
CA LEU A 120 5.66 -11.51 4.37
C LEU A 120 4.27 -10.96 4.73
N ILE A 121 3.21 -11.69 4.40
CA ILE A 121 1.83 -11.34 4.81
C ILE A 121 1.70 -11.34 6.34
N ALA A 122 2.36 -12.25 7.03
CA ALA A 122 2.33 -12.32 8.50
C ALA A 122 3.16 -11.21 9.18
N ILE A 123 4.11 -10.61 8.47
CA ILE A 123 4.88 -9.45 8.94
C ILE A 123 4.04 -8.18 8.79
N ASN A 124 3.26 -8.08 7.72
CA ASN A 124 2.36 -6.97 7.47
C ASN A 124 1.21 -6.93 8.49
#